data_f64b6c4c6aba94ec7b03f82bfcb5044a
#
_entry.id   f64b6c4c6aba94ec7b03f82bfcb5044a
#
_cell.length_a   1.000
_cell.length_b   1.000
_cell.length_c   1.000
_cell.angle_alpha   90.00
_cell.angle_beta   90.00
_cell.angle_gamma   90.00
#
_symmetry.space_group_name_H-M   'P 1'
#
loop_
_entity.id
_entity.type
_entity.pdbx_description
1 polymer ?
#
loop_
_entity_poly.entity_id
_entity_poly.type
_entity_poly.pdbx_seq_one_letter_code
_entity_poly.pdbx_strand_id
1 'polypeptide(L)'
;MERYLDMPPRLAIDFIRQDLEQADQMYREETRKLKKKEMRIVILDPGHGGDDPGAISPSGIREKNVVLSVARKIARKLNKKPGIKAYLTRTGDYFIPLSTRTRIAREYGADLFVSIHADSNFSTELQGTSVYCLSLKGASDNTAEMLAQKENASDSIGGVPLDHNNNDLNAIIIDLVQTHTFNSSMLCADILLKEVAKINAVLRDRPQHAGFKVLRDPDIPSMLIETDFLSNPIKEKQLKSEGFQNRIADAIAAAILRYLSEAKPLPAPDRSPVKAAAVKNTAQQDKKAALYHTVKKGETLDSIAQRYNTTADRLRKLNGFSSESKLLAGKKLKVRQEEQSR
;
A
#
# COMPACT_ATOMS: atom_id res chain seq x y z
N MET A 1 -5.54 20.07 38.81
CA MET A 1 -4.07 19.86 38.70
C MET A 1 -3.87 18.47 38.07
N GLU A 2 -4.00 18.40 36.76
CA GLU A 2 -3.87 17.13 35.99
C GLU A 2 -2.40 16.93 35.65
N ARG A 3 -1.84 15.82 36.14
CA ARG A 3 -0.48 15.39 35.79
C ARG A 3 -0.54 14.71 34.41
N TYR A 4 -0.03 15.38 33.39
CA TYR A 4 0.37 14.72 32.16
C TYR A 4 1.52 13.78 32.49
N LEU A 5 1.29 12.49 32.37
CA LEU A 5 2.34 11.48 32.35
C LEU A 5 3.11 11.62 31.05
N ASP A 6 4.29 12.22 31.09
CA ASP A 6 5.27 12.17 30.02
C ASP A 6 5.60 10.71 29.73
N MET A 7 5.12 10.20 28.60
CA MET A 7 5.62 8.94 28.10
C MET A 7 7.07 9.13 27.68
N PRO A 8 8.01 8.29 28.15
CA PRO A 8 9.40 8.39 27.73
C PRO A 8 9.47 8.18 26.21
N PRO A 9 10.40 8.87 25.52
CA PRO A 9 10.61 8.67 24.08
C PRO A 9 10.90 7.19 23.86
N ARG A 10 10.07 6.52 23.05
CA ARG A 10 10.30 5.14 22.64
C ARG A 10 11.45 5.16 21.65
N LEU A 11 12.59 4.61 22.05
CA LEU A 11 13.67 4.29 21.14
C LEU A 11 13.27 3.04 20.38
N ALA A 12 12.80 3.19 19.15
CA ALA A 12 12.63 2.07 18.25
C ALA A 12 14.02 1.64 17.78
N ILE A 13 14.57 0.61 18.38
CA ILE A 13 15.79 -0.04 17.89
C ILE A 13 15.33 -1.12 16.93
N ASP A 14 15.42 -0.83 15.64
CA ASP A 14 15.30 -1.86 14.60
C ASP A 14 16.52 -2.77 14.68
N PHE A 15 16.40 -3.87 15.39
CA PHE A 15 17.33 -4.99 15.24
C PHE A 15 17.07 -5.63 13.87
N ILE A 16 17.72 -5.07 12.85
CA ILE A 16 17.84 -5.77 11.56
C ILE A 16 18.79 -6.94 11.84
N ARG A 17 18.22 -8.12 11.97
CA ARG A 17 18.99 -9.33 12.15
C ARG A 17 19.72 -9.61 10.84
N GLN A 18 21.03 -9.71 10.88
CA GLN A 18 21.86 -10.02 9.70
C GLN A 18 21.42 -11.29 8.97
N ASP A 19 20.86 -12.26 9.71
CA ASP A 19 20.26 -13.47 9.16
C ASP A 19 19.01 -13.19 8.29
N LEU A 20 18.20 -12.15 8.61
CA LEU A 20 17.06 -11.74 7.79
C LEU A 20 17.50 -11.01 6.52
N GLU A 21 18.51 -10.15 6.59
CA GLU A 21 19.06 -9.49 5.40
C GLU A 21 19.70 -10.50 4.43
N GLN A 22 20.46 -11.45 4.96
CA GLN A 22 21.04 -12.52 4.14
C GLN A 22 19.98 -13.41 3.51
N ALA A 23 18.93 -13.77 4.26
CA ALA A 23 17.81 -14.51 3.71
C ALA A 23 17.10 -13.72 2.59
N ASP A 24 16.86 -12.42 2.79
CA ASP A 24 16.25 -11.55 1.79
C ASP A 24 17.11 -11.41 0.52
N GLN A 25 18.43 -11.27 0.67
CA GLN A 25 19.35 -11.26 -0.47
C GLN A 25 19.36 -12.58 -1.24
N MET A 26 19.38 -13.71 -0.54
CA MET A 26 19.29 -15.04 -1.16
C MET A 26 17.96 -15.21 -1.94
N TYR A 27 16.83 -14.78 -1.37
CA TYR A 27 15.54 -14.79 -2.05
C TYR A 27 15.52 -13.88 -3.30
N ARG A 28 16.13 -12.71 -3.25
CA ARG A 28 16.26 -11.80 -4.41
C ARG A 28 17.09 -12.41 -5.54
N GLU A 29 18.20 -13.07 -5.19
CA GLU A 29 19.04 -13.76 -6.18
C GLU A 29 18.32 -14.96 -6.79
N GLU A 30 17.64 -15.77 -5.97
CA GLU A 30 16.81 -16.88 -6.45
C GLU A 30 15.72 -16.38 -7.41
N THR A 31 15.05 -15.31 -7.05
CA THR A 31 14.02 -14.68 -7.88
C THR A 31 14.56 -14.23 -9.24
N ARG A 32 15.76 -13.62 -9.26
CA ARG A 32 16.43 -13.26 -10.53
C ARG A 32 16.75 -14.49 -11.40
N LYS A 33 17.16 -15.60 -10.78
CA LYS A 33 17.41 -16.87 -11.49
C LYS A 33 16.11 -17.47 -12.02
N LEU A 34 15.02 -17.40 -11.26
CA LEU A 34 13.70 -17.89 -11.66
C LEU A 34 13.14 -17.11 -12.86
N LYS A 35 13.30 -15.79 -12.90
CA LYS A 35 12.87 -14.96 -14.06
C LYS A 35 13.63 -15.30 -15.34
N LYS A 36 14.89 -15.70 -15.25
CA LYS A 36 15.61 -16.24 -16.43
C LYS A 36 15.00 -17.55 -16.96
N LYS A 37 14.16 -18.23 -16.15
CA LYS A 37 13.46 -19.47 -16.49
C LYS A 37 11.98 -19.27 -16.83
N GLU A 38 11.55 -18.04 -17.13
CA GLU A 38 10.15 -17.70 -17.44
C GLU A 38 9.15 -18.03 -16.31
N MET A 39 9.61 -18.01 -15.05
CA MET A 39 8.75 -18.26 -13.91
C MET A 39 7.83 -17.07 -13.63
N ARG A 40 6.55 -17.34 -13.42
CA ARG A 40 5.56 -16.36 -12.95
C ARG A 40 5.63 -16.20 -11.43
N ILE A 41 5.74 -14.98 -10.94
CA ILE A 41 5.88 -14.66 -9.54
C ILE A 41 4.61 -14.01 -9.01
N VAL A 42 4.04 -14.61 -7.96
CA VAL A 42 2.85 -14.09 -7.26
C VAL A 42 3.24 -13.68 -5.85
N ILE A 43 2.94 -12.46 -5.48
CA ILE A 43 3.07 -12.01 -4.09
C ILE A 43 1.71 -12.04 -3.43
N LEU A 44 1.62 -12.79 -2.34
CA LEU A 44 0.45 -12.87 -1.46
C LEU A 44 0.73 -12.01 -0.23
N ASP A 45 -0.14 -11.07 0.03
CA ASP A 45 -0.02 -10.13 1.13
C ASP A 45 -1.10 -10.41 2.18
N PRO A 46 -0.81 -11.18 3.24
CA PRO A 46 -1.74 -11.27 4.36
C PRO A 46 -1.79 -9.94 5.08
N GLY A 47 -2.96 -9.29 5.06
CA GLY A 47 -3.17 -7.98 5.67
C GLY A 47 -2.80 -7.94 7.16
N HIS A 48 -2.59 -6.74 7.70
CA HIS A 48 -2.31 -6.52 9.14
C HIS A 48 -1.05 -7.23 9.66
N GLY A 49 -0.97 -7.47 10.98
CA GLY A 49 0.14 -8.18 11.63
C GLY A 49 0.75 -7.39 12.80
N GLY A 50 1.43 -8.07 13.73
CA GLY A 50 2.03 -7.43 14.89
C GLY A 50 1.00 -6.68 15.74
N ASP A 51 1.22 -5.38 15.97
CA ASP A 51 0.34 -4.51 16.76
C ASP A 51 -1.00 -4.19 16.04
N ASP A 52 -1.06 -4.38 14.73
CA ASP A 52 -2.32 -4.25 13.98
C ASP A 52 -3.04 -5.60 13.90
N PRO A 53 -4.11 -5.81 14.69
CA PRO A 53 -4.86 -7.07 14.70
C PRO A 53 -5.76 -7.23 13.47
N GLY A 54 -6.05 -6.14 12.72
CA GLY A 54 -7.18 -6.05 11.79
C GLY A 54 -8.52 -6.11 12.52
N ALA A 55 -9.54 -6.62 11.86
CA ALA A 55 -10.83 -6.87 12.47
C ALA A 55 -10.73 -7.90 13.60
N ILE A 56 -11.52 -7.68 14.65
CA ILE A 56 -11.66 -8.63 15.77
C ILE A 56 -13.12 -9.09 15.81
N SER A 57 -13.31 -10.38 15.68
CA SER A 57 -14.65 -10.99 15.74
C SER A 57 -15.24 -10.94 17.14
N PRO A 58 -16.57 -11.17 17.30
CA PRO A 58 -17.20 -11.27 18.62
C PRO A 58 -16.59 -12.30 19.56
N SER A 59 -16.04 -13.40 19.02
CA SER A 59 -15.35 -14.42 19.84
C SER A 59 -13.84 -14.15 20.03
N GLY A 60 -13.32 -13.00 19.58
CA GLY A 60 -11.93 -12.60 19.76
C GLY A 60 -10.97 -13.14 18.69
N ILE A 61 -11.46 -13.66 17.57
CA ILE A 61 -10.61 -14.05 16.44
C ILE A 61 -10.08 -12.78 15.77
N ARG A 62 -8.78 -12.73 15.56
CA ARG A 62 -8.10 -11.60 14.90
C ARG A 62 -7.90 -11.88 13.43
N GLU A 63 -8.24 -10.92 12.58
CA GLU A 63 -8.10 -10.99 11.13
C GLU A 63 -6.70 -11.40 10.70
N LYS A 64 -5.66 -10.77 11.26
CA LYS A 64 -4.26 -11.04 10.94
C LYS A 64 -3.89 -12.53 10.96
N ASN A 65 -4.52 -13.33 11.83
CA ASN A 65 -4.24 -14.76 11.97
C ASN A 65 -4.96 -15.55 10.86
N VAL A 66 -6.20 -15.21 10.59
CA VAL A 66 -7.01 -15.86 9.54
C VAL A 66 -6.38 -15.67 8.18
N VAL A 67 -6.07 -14.42 7.83
CA VAL A 67 -5.52 -14.08 6.50
C VAL A 67 -4.14 -14.67 6.28
N LEU A 68 -3.29 -14.74 7.32
CA LEU A 68 -2.00 -15.42 7.24
C LEU A 68 -2.16 -16.92 6.99
N SER A 69 -3.13 -17.56 7.65
CA SER A 69 -3.43 -18.98 7.43
C SER A 69 -3.90 -19.25 6.01
N VAL A 70 -4.82 -18.42 5.49
CA VAL A 70 -5.34 -18.51 4.11
C VAL A 70 -4.21 -18.28 3.10
N ALA A 71 -3.41 -17.21 3.27
CA ALA A 71 -2.30 -16.90 2.36
C ALA A 71 -1.28 -18.04 2.27
N ARG A 72 -0.93 -18.65 3.40
CA ARG A 72 -0.04 -19.84 3.43
C ARG A 72 -0.61 -21.01 2.67
N LYS A 73 -1.93 -21.23 2.75
CA LYS A 73 -2.61 -22.30 2.00
C LYS A 73 -2.58 -22.03 0.49
N ILE A 74 -2.85 -20.79 0.07
CA ILE A 74 -2.77 -20.37 -1.34
C ILE A 74 -1.34 -20.57 -1.86
N ALA A 75 -0.32 -20.06 -1.14
CA ALA A 75 1.07 -20.19 -1.53
C ALA A 75 1.49 -21.65 -1.73
N ARG A 76 1.11 -22.54 -0.80
CA ARG A 76 1.39 -23.99 -0.91
C ARG A 76 0.77 -24.61 -2.15
N LYS A 77 -0.44 -24.17 -2.55
CA LYS A 77 -1.14 -24.68 -3.74
C LYS A 77 -0.48 -24.17 -5.03
N LEU A 78 -0.14 -22.89 -5.09
CA LEU A 78 0.53 -22.26 -6.24
C LEU A 78 1.93 -22.86 -6.44
N ASN A 79 2.71 -23.01 -5.36
CA ASN A 79 4.07 -23.54 -5.42
C ASN A 79 4.17 -25.02 -5.84
N LYS A 80 3.05 -25.74 -5.88
CA LYS A 80 2.99 -27.10 -6.46
C LYS A 80 2.86 -27.10 -7.99
N LYS A 81 2.64 -25.94 -8.60
CA LYS A 81 2.45 -25.81 -10.05
C LYS A 81 3.75 -25.42 -10.73
N PRO A 82 4.15 -26.15 -11.80
CA PRO A 82 5.35 -25.79 -12.55
C PRO A 82 5.19 -24.39 -13.16
N GLY A 83 6.29 -23.66 -13.26
CA GLY A 83 6.31 -22.32 -13.85
C GLY A 83 5.73 -21.20 -12.97
N ILE A 84 5.36 -21.49 -11.71
CA ILE A 84 4.81 -20.50 -10.77
C ILE A 84 5.55 -20.55 -9.45
N LYS A 85 5.83 -19.37 -8.90
CA LYS A 85 6.38 -19.20 -7.56
C LYS A 85 5.57 -18.15 -6.79
N ALA A 86 5.07 -18.53 -5.63
CA ALA A 86 4.33 -17.64 -4.74
C ALA A 86 5.13 -17.38 -3.46
N TYR A 87 5.23 -16.11 -3.08
CA TYR A 87 5.84 -15.63 -1.83
C TYR A 87 4.82 -14.87 -1.02
N LEU A 88 5.05 -14.77 0.28
CA LEU A 88 4.25 -13.96 1.20
C LEU A 88 5.03 -12.70 1.58
N THR A 89 4.32 -11.58 1.76
CA THR A 89 4.93 -10.35 2.32
C THR A 89 5.37 -10.58 3.77
N ARG A 90 4.58 -11.29 4.56
CA ARG A 90 4.93 -11.74 5.92
C ARG A 90 4.67 -13.22 6.11
N THR A 91 5.57 -13.86 6.81
CA THR A 91 5.47 -15.30 7.16
C THR A 91 5.17 -15.55 8.64
N GLY A 92 5.10 -14.49 9.46
CA GLY A 92 4.84 -14.50 10.88
C GLY A 92 3.86 -13.42 11.32
N ASP A 93 3.71 -13.27 12.64
CA ASP A 93 2.89 -12.22 13.26
C ASP A 93 3.76 -10.98 13.54
N TYR A 94 4.01 -10.19 12.51
CA TYR A 94 4.69 -8.89 12.57
C TYR A 94 4.04 -7.95 11.57
N PHE A 95 4.07 -6.65 11.88
CA PHE A 95 3.54 -5.60 11.02
C PHE A 95 4.53 -5.25 9.90
N ILE A 96 3.99 -5.00 8.71
CA ILE A 96 4.74 -4.47 7.56
C ILE A 96 4.00 -3.23 7.07
N PRO A 97 4.66 -2.05 6.96
CA PRO A 97 4.07 -0.84 6.41
C PRO A 97 3.54 -1.05 4.99
N LEU A 98 2.42 -0.38 4.64
CA LEU A 98 1.75 -0.56 3.36
C LEU A 98 2.68 -0.32 2.15
N SER A 99 3.52 0.73 2.22
CA SER A 99 4.50 1.03 1.18
C SER A 99 5.59 -0.04 1.05
N THR A 100 5.94 -0.72 2.15
CA THR A 100 6.91 -1.81 2.14
C THR A 100 6.33 -3.06 1.49
N ARG A 101 5.03 -3.34 1.64
CA ARG A 101 4.36 -4.48 0.99
C ARG A 101 4.43 -4.38 -0.54
N THR A 102 4.13 -3.20 -1.08
CA THR A 102 4.26 -2.93 -2.53
C THR A 102 5.72 -2.98 -2.98
N ARG A 103 6.65 -2.45 -2.17
CA ARG A 103 8.08 -2.51 -2.47
C ARG A 103 8.59 -3.97 -2.54
N ILE A 104 8.17 -4.84 -1.64
CA ILE A 104 8.47 -6.28 -1.71
C ILE A 104 7.99 -6.85 -3.05
N ALA A 105 6.75 -6.58 -3.46
CA ALA A 105 6.24 -7.07 -4.72
C ALA A 105 7.11 -6.61 -5.92
N ARG A 106 7.54 -5.35 -5.92
CA ARG A 106 8.42 -4.79 -6.95
C ARG A 106 9.80 -5.43 -6.94
N GLU A 107 10.41 -5.62 -5.78
CA GLU A 107 11.74 -6.22 -5.62
C GLU A 107 11.77 -7.67 -6.11
N TYR A 108 10.72 -8.44 -5.81
CA TYR A 108 10.55 -9.79 -6.33
C TYR A 108 10.17 -9.80 -7.82
N GLY A 109 9.83 -8.66 -8.38
CA GLY A 109 9.36 -8.56 -9.75
C GLY A 109 8.09 -9.34 -9.99
N ALA A 110 7.12 -9.17 -9.11
CA ALA A 110 5.85 -9.87 -9.16
C ALA A 110 5.12 -9.65 -10.50
N ASP A 111 4.47 -10.71 -10.99
CA ASP A 111 3.53 -10.66 -12.10
C ASP A 111 2.10 -10.40 -11.59
N LEU A 112 1.86 -10.61 -10.29
CA LEU A 112 0.59 -10.36 -9.62
C LEU A 112 0.82 -10.13 -8.12
N PHE A 113 0.12 -9.14 -7.55
CA PHE A 113 0.05 -8.89 -6.12
C PHE A 113 -1.38 -9.08 -5.62
N VAL A 114 -1.55 -9.85 -4.54
CA VAL A 114 -2.88 -10.16 -3.97
C VAL A 114 -2.85 -9.92 -2.48
N SER A 115 -3.53 -8.86 -2.01
CA SER A 115 -3.75 -8.61 -0.59
C SER A 115 -4.99 -9.36 -0.11
N ILE A 116 -4.89 -10.00 1.05
CA ILE A 116 -5.90 -10.92 1.60
C ILE A 116 -6.36 -10.41 2.94
N HIS A 117 -7.67 -10.15 3.04
CA HIS A 117 -8.36 -9.57 4.18
C HIS A 117 -9.59 -10.39 4.59
N ALA A 118 -10.13 -10.10 5.76
CA ALA A 118 -11.36 -10.67 6.31
C ALA A 118 -11.99 -9.67 7.28
N ASP A 119 -12.54 -8.61 6.72
CA ASP A 119 -12.98 -7.42 7.44
C ASP A 119 -14.13 -7.66 8.44
N SER A 120 -14.52 -6.60 9.11
CA SER A 120 -15.73 -6.52 9.94
C SER A 120 -16.59 -5.34 9.50
N ASN A 121 -17.89 -5.49 9.63
CA ASN A 121 -18.88 -4.46 9.33
C ASN A 121 -19.78 -4.21 10.54
N PHE A 122 -20.43 -3.05 10.61
CA PHE A 122 -21.43 -2.75 11.64
C PHE A 122 -22.62 -3.69 11.55
N SER A 123 -23.01 -4.12 10.34
CA SER A 123 -24.02 -5.16 10.14
C SER A 123 -23.40 -6.54 10.34
N THR A 124 -23.89 -7.27 11.32
CA THR A 124 -23.52 -8.66 11.57
C THR A 124 -24.13 -9.65 10.57
N GLU A 125 -25.02 -9.18 9.71
CA GLU A 125 -25.65 -9.98 8.66
C GLU A 125 -24.85 -9.96 7.34
N LEU A 126 -23.93 -8.97 7.20
CA LEU A 126 -23.13 -8.86 5.99
C LEU A 126 -22.25 -10.09 5.80
N GLN A 127 -22.25 -10.61 4.58
CA GLN A 127 -21.50 -11.80 4.23
C GLN A 127 -21.14 -11.81 2.74
N GLY A 128 -20.15 -12.60 2.40
CA GLY A 128 -19.73 -12.82 1.02
C GLY A 128 -18.39 -12.18 0.69
N THR A 129 -17.72 -12.80 -0.25
CA THR A 129 -16.44 -12.32 -0.77
C THR A 129 -16.63 -11.07 -1.63
N SER A 130 -15.72 -10.10 -1.50
CA SER A 130 -15.62 -8.97 -2.41
C SER A 130 -14.16 -8.77 -2.84
N VAL A 131 -13.97 -8.16 -4.01
CA VAL A 131 -12.64 -7.93 -4.57
C VAL A 131 -12.53 -6.47 -5.01
N TYR A 132 -11.40 -5.87 -4.69
CA TYR A 132 -11.12 -4.47 -4.94
C TYR A 132 -9.83 -4.29 -5.73
N CYS A 133 -9.85 -3.35 -6.68
CA CYS A 133 -8.69 -2.89 -7.42
C CYS A 133 -8.36 -1.43 -7.07
N LEU A 134 -7.16 -0.98 -7.42
CA LEU A 134 -6.79 0.42 -7.23
C LEU A 134 -7.55 1.33 -8.18
N SER A 135 -8.05 2.45 -7.68
CA SER A 135 -8.45 3.59 -8.49
C SER A 135 -8.00 4.89 -7.84
N LEU A 136 -7.40 5.77 -8.64
CA LEU A 136 -7.06 7.13 -8.24
C LEU A 136 -8.11 8.17 -8.67
N LYS A 137 -9.10 7.74 -9.47
CA LYS A 137 -10.17 8.59 -10.02
C LYS A 137 -11.46 8.55 -9.18
N GLY A 138 -11.43 7.91 -8.00
CA GLY A 138 -12.56 7.75 -7.09
C GLY A 138 -12.91 6.29 -6.83
N ALA A 139 -13.79 6.07 -5.86
CA ALA A 139 -14.27 4.74 -5.49
C ALA A 139 -15.52 4.35 -6.27
N SER A 140 -15.79 3.04 -6.37
CA SER A 140 -17.01 2.49 -6.99
C SER A 140 -18.27 2.94 -6.27
N ASP A 141 -18.21 3.01 -4.94
CA ASP A 141 -19.27 3.47 -4.06
C ASP A 141 -18.69 3.92 -2.70
N ASN A 142 -19.54 4.48 -1.84
CA ASN A 142 -19.13 4.94 -0.51
C ASN A 142 -18.60 3.80 0.37
N THR A 143 -19.07 2.58 0.19
CA THR A 143 -18.62 1.42 0.97
C THR A 143 -17.18 1.08 0.61
N ALA A 144 -16.83 1.08 -0.68
CA ALA A 144 -15.47 0.87 -1.15
C ALA A 144 -14.53 1.98 -0.68
N GLU A 145 -14.99 3.25 -0.66
CA GLU A 145 -14.22 4.37 -0.15
C GLU A 145 -13.94 4.23 1.36
N MET A 146 -14.96 3.91 2.15
CA MET A 146 -14.82 3.71 3.60
C MET A 146 -13.86 2.54 3.92
N LEU A 147 -13.96 1.44 3.17
CA LEU A 147 -13.04 0.31 3.33
C LEU A 147 -11.60 0.74 3.01
N ALA A 148 -11.38 1.44 1.89
CA ALA A 148 -10.05 1.93 1.55
C ALA A 148 -9.47 2.88 2.60
N GLN A 149 -10.28 3.75 3.18
CA GLN A 149 -9.86 4.63 4.27
C GLN A 149 -9.47 3.83 5.52
N LYS A 150 -10.25 2.81 5.89
CA LYS A 150 -9.97 1.93 7.01
C LYS A 150 -8.65 1.18 6.81
N GLU A 151 -8.49 0.51 5.68
CA GLU A 151 -7.27 -0.26 5.38
C GLU A 151 -6.03 0.64 5.26
N ASN A 152 -6.19 1.86 4.72
CA ASN A 152 -5.11 2.85 4.65
C ASN A 152 -4.68 3.40 6.03
N ALA A 153 -5.50 3.26 7.06
CA ALA A 153 -5.16 3.64 8.45
C ALA A 153 -4.29 2.60 9.16
N SER A 154 -4.08 1.42 8.59
CA SER A 154 -3.27 0.33 9.14
C SER A 154 -1.85 0.78 9.52
N ASP A 155 -1.22 1.64 8.72
CA ASP A 155 0.10 2.22 9.03
C ASP A 155 0.11 2.97 10.36
N SER A 156 -0.95 3.72 10.67
CA SER A 156 -1.06 4.46 11.94
C SER A 156 -1.23 3.50 13.12
N ILE A 157 -1.98 2.41 12.96
CA ILE A 157 -2.19 1.38 13.98
C ILE A 157 -0.87 0.62 14.22
N GLY A 158 -0.14 0.30 13.15
CA GLY A 158 1.17 -0.35 13.19
C GLY A 158 2.32 0.53 13.68
N GLY A 159 2.04 1.79 14.06
CA GLY A 159 3.03 2.71 14.64
C GLY A 159 3.95 3.36 13.61
N VAL A 160 3.59 3.39 12.33
CA VAL A 160 4.35 4.10 11.29
C VAL A 160 4.10 5.61 11.43
N PRO A 161 5.14 6.46 11.53
CA PRO A 161 4.97 7.90 11.58
C PRO A 161 4.25 8.40 10.31
N LEU A 162 3.29 9.32 10.48
CA LEU A 162 2.63 9.97 9.35
C LEU A 162 3.64 10.84 8.61
N ASP A 163 4.08 10.42 7.45
CA ASP A 163 4.88 11.24 6.57
C ASP A 163 3.96 12.13 5.73
N HIS A 164 3.92 13.42 6.06
CA HIS A 164 3.12 14.43 5.35
C HIS A 164 3.71 14.87 4.01
N ASN A 165 4.82 14.24 3.57
CA ASN A 165 5.58 14.66 2.38
C ASN A 165 5.36 13.79 1.12
N ASN A 166 4.36 12.92 1.08
CA ASN A 166 4.01 12.24 -0.17
C ASN A 166 3.36 13.21 -1.17
N ASN A 167 4.18 14.10 -1.72
CA ASN A 167 3.84 14.82 -2.94
C ASN A 167 4.01 13.87 -4.13
N ASP A 168 2.92 13.32 -4.62
CA ASP A 168 2.82 12.56 -5.88
C ASP A 168 3.14 13.50 -7.08
N LEU A 169 4.42 13.69 -7.37
CA LEU A 169 4.89 14.57 -8.46
C LEU A 169 5.22 13.83 -9.76
N ASN A 170 4.61 12.69 -10.05
CA ASN A 170 4.85 11.97 -11.31
C ASN A 170 3.56 11.58 -12.05
N ALA A 171 2.60 12.50 -12.14
CA ALA A 171 1.24 12.18 -12.59
C ALA A 171 1.08 11.93 -14.12
N ILE A 172 2.03 12.22 -14.98
CA ILE A 172 1.78 12.26 -16.45
C ILE A 172 2.27 11.00 -17.20
N ILE A 173 3.30 10.30 -16.75
CA ILE A 173 3.75 9.03 -17.38
C ILE A 173 2.92 7.84 -16.87
N ILE A 174 2.23 8.03 -15.79
CA ILE A 174 1.46 7.06 -15.01
C ILE A 174 0.17 6.61 -15.74
N ASP A 175 -0.44 7.43 -16.60
CA ASP A 175 -1.83 7.18 -17.06
C ASP A 175 -1.95 5.99 -18.05
N LEU A 176 -0.96 5.76 -18.91
CA LEU A 176 -1.04 4.67 -19.91
C LEU A 176 -0.66 3.30 -19.31
N VAL A 177 0.38 3.28 -18.48
CA VAL A 177 0.82 2.06 -17.77
C VAL A 177 -0.24 1.66 -16.74
N GLN A 178 -0.78 2.63 -16.00
CA GLN A 178 -1.87 2.41 -15.05
C GLN A 178 -3.14 1.84 -15.70
N THR A 179 -3.50 2.26 -16.93
CA THR A 179 -4.68 1.73 -17.61
C THR A 179 -4.51 0.24 -17.91
N HIS A 180 -3.35 -0.20 -18.37
CA HIS A 180 -3.08 -1.60 -18.65
C HIS A 180 -3.07 -2.44 -17.36
N THR A 181 -2.38 -1.97 -16.33
CA THR A 181 -2.28 -2.63 -15.03
C THR A 181 -3.64 -2.69 -14.34
N PHE A 182 -4.44 -1.61 -14.41
CA PHE A 182 -5.80 -1.59 -13.91
C PHE A 182 -6.68 -2.63 -14.62
N ASN A 183 -6.67 -2.67 -15.97
CA ASN A 183 -7.47 -3.63 -16.73
C ASN A 183 -7.05 -5.08 -16.42
N SER A 184 -5.75 -5.33 -16.25
CA SER A 184 -5.23 -6.63 -15.84
C SER A 184 -5.67 -7.01 -14.43
N SER A 185 -5.68 -6.06 -13.50
CA SER A 185 -6.20 -6.24 -12.13
C SER A 185 -7.68 -6.59 -12.14
N MET A 186 -8.49 -5.83 -12.90
CA MET A 186 -9.93 -6.04 -13.03
C MET A 186 -10.25 -7.40 -13.65
N LEU A 187 -9.50 -7.83 -14.68
CA LEU A 187 -9.66 -9.15 -15.28
C LEU A 187 -9.38 -10.26 -14.27
N CYS A 188 -8.26 -10.16 -13.51
CA CYS A 188 -7.93 -11.13 -12.48
C CYS A 188 -9.00 -11.19 -11.39
N ALA A 189 -9.48 -10.03 -10.94
CA ALA A 189 -10.51 -9.89 -9.92
C ALA A 189 -11.86 -10.48 -10.38
N ASP A 190 -12.25 -10.29 -11.64
CA ASP A 190 -13.46 -10.88 -12.23
C ASP A 190 -13.38 -12.41 -12.29
N ILE A 191 -12.24 -12.95 -12.72
CA ILE A 191 -11.98 -14.39 -12.71
C ILE A 191 -12.08 -14.93 -11.28
N LEU A 192 -11.52 -14.21 -10.31
CA LEU A 192 -11.54 -14.62 -8.90
C LEU A 192 -12.95 -14.65 -8.33
N LEU A 193 -13.77 -13.63 -8.56
CA LEU A 193 -15.16 -13.61 -8.12
C LEU A 193 -15.94 -14.81 -8.68
N LYS A 194 -15.75 -15.14 -9.98
CA LYS A 194 -16.38 -16.29 -10.62
C LYS A 194 -15.95 -17.63 -10.01
N GLU A 195 -14.68 -17.78 -9.65
CA GLU A 195 -14.20 -19.01 -9.01
C GLU A 195 -14.68 -19.11 -7.55
N VAL A 196 -14.67 -18.01 -6.81
CA VAL A 196 -15.16 -17.99 -5.42
C VAL A 196 -16.68 -18.18 -5.34
N ALA A 197 -17.44 -17.65 -6.28
CA ALA A 197 -18.91 -17.81 -6.32
C ALA A 197 -19.36 -19.29 -6.37
N LYS A 198 -18.46 -20.21 -6.77
CA LYS A 198 -18.75 -21.66 -6.78
C LYS A 198 -18.78 -22.26 -5.36
N ILE A 199 -18.18 -21.60 -4.37
CA ILE A 199 -17.95 -22.17 -3.02
C ILE A 199 -18.38 -21.26 -1.87
N ASN A 200 -18.57 -19.97 -2.12
CA ASN A 200 -18.98 -18.97 -1.15
C ASN A 200 -19.88 -17.93 -1.81
N ALA A 201 -20.70 -17.24 -1.03
CA ALA A 201 -21.43 -16.07 -1.51
C ALA A 201 -20.43 -14.98 -1.94
N VAL A 202 -20.79 -14.19 -2.93
CA VAL A 202 -20.10 -12.97 -3.29
C VAL A 202 -20.96 -11.76 -2.93
N LEU A 203 -20.34 -10.76 -2.32
CA LEU A 203 -21.04 -9.54 -1.89
C LEU A 203 -21.44 -8.66 -3.08
N ARG A 204 -20.61 -8.66 -4.13
CA ARG A 204 -20.80 -7.94 -5.37
C ARG A 204 -20.47 -8.86 -6.54
N ASP A 205 -21.27 -8.79 -7.59
CA ASP A 205 -21.07 -9.58 -8.82
C ASP A 205 -19.92 -9.09 -9.71
N ARG A 206 -19.38 -7.90 -9.38
CA ARG A 206 -18.28 -7.25 -10.10
C ARG A 206 -17.20 -6.76 -9.14
N PRO A 207 -15.93 -6.74 -9.60
CA PRO A 207 -14.86 -6.11 -8.84
C PRO A 207 -15.19 -4.64 -8.57
N GLN A 208 -14.86 -4.19 -7.37
CA GLN A 208 -14.96 -2.81 -6.94
C GLN A 208 -13.59 -2.13 -7.04
N HIS A 209 -13.54 -0.81 -6.90
CA HIS A 209 -12.28 -0.08 -6.88
C HIS A 209 -12.34 1.11 -5.92
N ALA A 210 -11.19 1.44 -5.32
CA ALA A 210 -10.99 2.63 -4.48
C ALA A 210 -9.50 2.92 -4.29
N GLY A 211 -9.19 3.94 -3.49
CA GLY A 211 -7.85 4.46 -3.27
C GLY A 211 -6.98 3.66 -2.29
N PHE A 212 -6.89 2.33 -2.43
CA PHE A 212 -6.09 1.48 -1.56
C PHE A 212 -4.59 1.73 -1.69
N LYS A 213 -3.92 2.17 -0.62
CA LYS A 213 -2.47 2.44 -0.61
C LYS A 213 -1.63 1.20 -0.91
N VAL A 214 -2.06 0.04 -0.39
CA VAL A 214 -1.36 -1.23 -0.57
C VAL A 214 -1.35 -1.73 -2.02
N LEU A 215 -2.20 -1.19 -2.89
CA LEU A 215 -2.28 -1.56 -4.31
C LEU A 215 -1.60 -0.54 -5.25
N ARG A 216 -0.88 0.45 -4.72
CA ARG A 216 -0.32 1.59 -5.48
C ARG A 216 0.97 1.27 -6.23
N ASP A 217 1.14 0.07 -6.77
CA ASP A 217 2.23 -0.18 -7.72
C ASP A 217 1.72 0.01 -9.16
N PRO A 218 2.31 0.93 -9.95
CA PRO A 218 1.82 1.19 -11.31
C PRO A 218 2.08 0.04 -12.28
N ASP A 219 3.08 -0.79 -12.00
CA ASP A 219 3.58 -1.79 -12.95
C ASP A 219 3.08 -3.21 -12.66
N ILE A 220 2.49 -3.44 -11.47
CA ILE A 220 2.10 -4.76 -11.02
C ILE A 220 0.58 -4.84 -10.90
N PRO A 221 -0.10 -5.71 -11.69
CA PRO A 221 -1.51 -6.03 -11.49
C PRO A 221 -1.76 -6.43 -10.03
N SER A 222 -2.71 -5.77 -9.38
CA SER A 222 -2.91 -5.91 -7.94
C SER A 222 -4.38 -5.88 -7.56
N MET A 223 -4.75 -6.66 -6.54
CA MET A 223 -6.09 -6.67 -5.98
C MET A 223 -6.07 -6.94 -4.48
N LEU A 224 -7.11 -6.49 -3.79
CA LEU A 224 -7.42 -6.80 -2.41
C LEU A 224 -8.69 -7.67 -2.37
N ILE A 225 -8.64 -8.75 -1.61
CA ILE A 225 -9.74 -9.69 -1.44
C ILE A 225 -10.22 -9.63 -0.01
N GLU A 226 -11.50 -9.28 0.18
CA GLU A 226 -12.22 -9.57 1.41
C GLU A 226 -12.78 -10.98 1.31
N THR A 227 -12.23 -11.91 2.05
CA THR A 227 -12.63 -13.33 1.96
C THR A 227 -14.04 -13.58 2.48
N ASP A 228 -14.42 -12.89 3.55
CA ASP A 228 -15.74 -12.80 4.16
C ASP A 228 -15.65 -11.85 5.37
N PHE A 229 -16.71 -11.70 6.17
CA PHE A 229 -16.78 -10.77 7.29
C PHE A 229 -16.71 -11.47 8.65
N LEU A 230 -15.68 -11.12 9.45
CA LEU A 230 -15.50 -11.65 10.82
C LEU A 230 -16.59 -11.17 11.80
N SER A 231 -17.29 -10.07 11.50
CA SER A 231 -18.44 -9.59 12.27
C SER A 231 -19.67 -10.50 12.19
N ASN A 232 -19.78 -11.33 11.14
CA ASN A 232 -20.87 -12.26 10.98
C ASN A 232 -20.59 -13.57 11.74
N PRO A 233 -21.43 -13.98 12.73
CA PRO A 233 -21.13 -15.15 13.57
C PRO A 233 -21.05 -16.49 12.81
N ILE A 234 -21.77 -16.60 11.68
CA ILE A 234 -21.71 -17.79 10.83
C ILE A 234 -20.40 -17.81 10.05
N LYS A 235 -20.03 -16.65 9.49
CA LYS A 235 -18.79 -16.50 8.70
C LYS A 235 -17.54 -16.57 9.56
N GLU A 236 -17.59 -16.03 10.76
CA GLU A 236 -16.53 -16.21 11.76
C GLU A 236 -16.20 -17.69 11.98
N LYS A 237 -17.22 -18.53 12.21
CA LYS A 237 -17.03 -19.98 12.36
C LYS A 237 -16.45 -20.62 11.10
N GLN A 238 -16.89 -20.18 9.92
CA GLN A 238 -16.35 -20.66 8.65
C GLN A 238 -14.89 -20.24 8.46
N LEU A 239 -14.58 -18.95 8.63
CA LEU A 239 -13.23 -18.41 8.50
C LEU A 239 -12.22 -19.04 9.47
N LYS A 240 -12.66 -19.46 10.64
CA LYS A 240 -11.86 -20.23 11.61
C LYS A 240 -11.61 -21.67 11.16
N SER A 241 -12.50 -22.25 10.36
CA SER A 241 -12.44 -23.67 10.03
C SER A 241 -11.38 -23.98 8.94
N GLU A 242 -10.57 -24.97 9.17
CA GLU A 242 -9.60 -25.50 8.20
C GLU A 242 -10.25 -25.85 6.86
N GLY A 243 -11.45 -26.45 6.90
CA GLY A 243 -12.19 -26.87 5.73
C GLY A 243 -12.56 -25.69 4.84
N PHE A 244 -13.09 -24.61 5.40
CA PHE A 244 -13.45 -23.40 4.64
C PHE A 244 -12.18 -22.70 4.12
N GLN A 245 -11.15 -22.53 4.96
CA GLN A 245 -9.89 -21.92 4.55
C GLN A 245 -9.21 -22.69 3.39
N ASN A 246 -9.34 -24.00 3.35
CA ASN A 246 -8.83 -24.81 2.24
C ASN A 246 -9.64 -24.58 0.97
N ARG A 247 -10.98 -24.56 1.06
CA ARG A 247 -11.85 -24.30 -0.11
C ARG A 247 -11.63 -22.90 -0.70
N ILE A 248 -11.60 -21.86 0.15
CA ILE A 248 -11.36 -20.49 -0.32
C ILE A 248 -9.96 -20.35 -0.92
N ALA A 249 -8.95 -21.01 -0.34
CA ALA A 249 -7.60 -21.04 -0.89
C ALA A 249 -7.51 -21.81 -2.21
N ASP A 250 -8.31 -22.88 -2.40
CA ASP A 250 -8.41 -23.57 -3.69
C ASP A 250 -9.01 -22.68 -4.78
N ALA A 251 -10.11 -21.99 -4.46
CA ALA A 251 -10.77 -21.09 -5.41
C ALA A 251 -9.87 -19.92 -5.80
N ILE A 252 -9.21 -19.27 -4.83
CA ILE A 252 -8.27 -18.17 -5.10
C ILE A 252 -7.07 -18.67 -5.92
N ALA A 253 -6.48 -19.82 -5.58
CA ALA A 253 -5.38 -20.39 -6.35
C ALA A 253 -5.80 -20.75 -7.77
N ALA A 254 -6.99 -21.33 -7.97
CA ALA A 254 -7.53 -21.65 -9.30
C ALA A 254 -7.72 -20.38 -10.15
N ALA A 255 -8.25 -19.31 -9.54
CA ALA A 255 -8.41 -18.02 -10.23
C ALA A 255 -7.06 -17.42 -10.66
N ILE A 256 -6.07 -17.42 -9.76
CA ILE A 256 -4.71 -16.94 -10.07
C ILE A 256 -4.09 -17.75 -11.22
N LEU A 257 -4.18 -19.07 -11.16
CA LEU A 257 -3.66 -19.96 -12.19
C LEU A 257 -4.31 -19.69 -13.55
N ARG A 258 -5.63 -19.54 -13.58
CA ARG A 258 -6.39 -19.22 -14.79
C ARG A 258 -5.98 -17.86 -15.34
N TYR A 259 -5.92 -16.82 -14.52
CA TYR A 259 -5.46 -15.49 -14.93
C TYR A 259 -4.06 -15.56 -15.54
N LEU A 260 -3.10 -16.21 -14.87
CA LEU A 260 -1.71 -16.30 -15.35
C LEU A 260 -1.58 -17.11 -16.64
N SER A 261 -2.49 -18.04 -16.93
CA SER A 261 -2.53 -18.79 -18.20
C SER A 261 -3.13 -17.97 -19.35
N GLU A 262 -4.10 -17.12 -19.07
CA GLU A 262 -4.78 -16.26 -20.05
C GLU A 262 -4.02 -14.94 -20.30
N ALA A 263 -3.36 -14.39 -19.26
CA ALA A 263 -2.60 -13.17 -19.35
C ALA A 263 -1.31 -13.37 -20.13
N LYS A 264 -1.12 -12.60 -21.20
CA LYS A 264 0.21 -12.51 -21.84
C LYS A 264 1.21 -11.99 -20.79
N PRO A 265 2.46 -12.51 -20.77
CA PRO A 265 3.50 -11.92 -19.94
C PRO A 265 3.54 -10.42 -20.20
N LEU A 266 3.46 -9.63 -19.13
CA LEU A 266 3.78 -8.21 -19.24
C LEU A 266 5.20 -8.12 -19.81
N PRO A 267 5.46 -7.29 -20.85
CA PRO A 267 6.81 -7.02 -21.25
C PRO A 267 7.56 -6.64 -19.97
N ALA A 268 8.67 -7.34 -19.70
CA ALA A 268 9.46 -7.01 -18.52
C ALA A 268 9.66 -5.49 -18.56
N PRO A 269 9.23 -4.74 -17.53
CA PRO A 269 9.53 -3.33 -17.48
C PRO A 269 11.02 -3.23 -17.72
N ASP A 270 11.45 -2.31 -18.60
CA ASP A 270 12.88 -2.06 -18.83
C ASP A 270 13.51 -1.69 -17.49
N ARG A 271 13.91 -2.71 -16.75
CA ARG A 271 14.56 -2.66 -15.45
C ARG A 271 16.08 -2.49 -15.59
N SER A 272 16.54 -2.09 -16.76
CA SER A 272 17.80 -1.41 -16.82
C SER A 272 17.74 -0.44 -15.65
N PRO A 273 18.67 -0.51 -14.65
CA PRO A 273 18.73 0.55 -13.67
C PRO A 273 18.66 1.79 -14.53
N VAL A 274 17.56 2.56 -14.36
CA VAL A 274 17.51 3.86 -14.99
C VAL A 274 18.86 4.38 -14.56
N LYS A 275 19.87 4.22 -15.46
CA LYS A 275 21.08 5.00 -15.36
C LYS A 275 20.44 6.33 -15.21
N ALA A 276 20.48 6.88 -13.98
CA ALA A 276 19.99 8.19 -13.76
C ALA A 276 20.48 8.92 -15.00
N ALA A 277 19.66 8.77 -16.05
CA ALA A 277 19.87 9.48 -17.28
C ALA A 277 19.82 10.81 -16.65
N ALA A 278 21.00 11.41 -16.58
CA ALA A 278 21.15 12.68 -15.99
C ALA A 278 19.93 13.44 -16.48
N VAL A 279 18.86 13.32 -15.74
CA VAL A 279 17.84 14.32 -15.62
C VAL A 279 18.74 15.42 -15.18
N LYS A 280 19.27 16.12 -16.19
CA LYS A 280 20.04 17.35 -15.97
C LYS A 280 19.13 18.06 -15.04
N ASN A 281 19.52 18.00 -13.76
CA ASN A 281 18.75 18.43 -12.62
C ASN A 281 18.23 19.81 -12.96
N THR A 282 17.05 19.94 -13.58
CA THR A 282 16.28 21.17 -13.52
C THR A 282 16.01 21.53 -12.06
N ALA A 283 16.00 20.53 -11.14
CA ALA A 283 16.05 20.78 -9.71
C ALA A 283 17.39 21.41 -9.24
N GLN A 284 18.49 21.33 -9.99
CA GLN A 284 19.74 22.03 -9.66
C GLN A 284 19.78 23.45 -10.23
N GLN A 285 18.98 23.77 -11.25
CA GLN A 285 18.83 25.16 -11.68
C GLN A 285 17.86 25.94 -10.77
N ASP A 286 16.84 25.29 -10.18
CA ASP A 286 15.97 25.95 -9.19
C ASP A 286 16.60 26.18 -7.82
N LYS A 287 17.79 25.64 -7.55
CA LYS A 287 18.51 25.89 -6.29
C LYS A 287 19.13 27.26 -6.17
N LYS A 288 19.21 28.04 -7.26
CA LYS A 288 19.84 29.37 -7.27
C LYS A 288 18.87 30.55 -7.26
N ALA A 289 17.59 30.36 -7.53
CA ALA A 289 16.64 31.48 -7.58
C ALA A 289 15.94 31.69 -6.23
N ALA A 290 15.71 32.96 -5.88
CA ALA A 290 14.89 33.32 -4.73
C ALA A 290 13.43 32.85 -4.94
N LEU A 291 12.88 32.13 -3.98
CA LEU A 291 11.50 31.63 -4.03
C LEU A 291 10.59 32.59 -3.26
N TYR A 292 9.45 32.95 -3.84
CA TYR A 292 8.46 33.85 -3.26
C TYR A 292 7.11 33.16 -3.07
N HIS A 293 6.44 33.46 -1.95
CA HIS A 293 5.07 33.06 -1.64
C HIS A 293 4.16 34.29 -1.59
N THR A 294 2.99 34.24 -2.20
CA THR A 294 1.97 35.29 -2.06
C THR A 294 1.03 34.93 -0.93
N VAL A 295 1.04 35.74 0.11
CA VAL A 295 0.25 35.50 1.33
C VAL A 295 -1.24 35.47 1.02
N LYS A 296 -1.94 34.43 1.42
CA LYS A 296 -3.39 34.31 1.29
C LYS A 296 -4.08 34.81 2.56
N LYS A 297 -5.39 35.15 2.43
CA LYS A 297 -6.20 35.58 3.58
C LYS A 297 -6.22 34.49 4.68
N GLY A 298 -5.84 34.86 5.90
CA GLY A 298 -5.81 33.94 7.04
C GLY A 298 -4.50 33.17 7.25
N GLU A 299 -3.51 33.28 6.33
CA GLU A 299 -2.20 32.67 6.56
C GLU A 299 -1.36 33.47 7.59
N THR A 300 -0.59 32.74 8.39
CA THR A 300 0.37 33.29 9.36
C THR A 300 1.80 32.97 8.93
N LEU A 301 2.79 33.68 9.48
CA LEU A 301 4.20 33.36 9.21
C LEU A 301 4.55 31.93 9.62
N ASP A 302 3.94 31.41 10.66
CA ASP A 302 4.16 30.03 11.12
C ASP A 302 3.60 29.02 10.14
N SER A 303 2.37 29.23 9.65
CA SER A 303 1.77 28.34 8.64
C SER A 303 2.55 28.34 7.31
N ILE A 304 3.08 29.51 6.91
CA ILE A 304 3.92 29.63 5.71
C ILE A 304 5.29 28.99 5.95
N ALA A 305 5.89 29.21 7.13
CA ALA A 305 7.15 28.60 7.50
C ALA A 305 7.08 27.06 7.45
N GLN A 306 6.04 26.48 8.01
CA GLN A 306 5.75 25.04 7.93
C GLN A 306 5.70 24.55 6.48
N ARG A 307 4.94 25.26 5.62
CA ARG A 307 4.78 24.88 4.19
C ARG A 307 6.13 24.85 3.42
N TYR A 308 7.08 25.70 3.79
CA TYR A 308 8.37 25.82 3.10
C TYR A 308 9.55 25.23 3.89
N ASN A 309 9.26 24.39 4.89
CA ASN A 309 10.24 23.73 5.74
C ASN A 309 11.31 24.69 6.30
N THR A 310 10.85 25.79 6.89
CA THR A 310 11.67 26.84 7.48
C THR A 310 11.04 27.31 8.79
N THR A 311 11.61 28.34 9.43
CA THR A 311 11.05 28.92 10.67
C THR A 311 10.49 30.31 10.42
N ALA A 312 9.48 30.72 11.21
CA ALA A 312 8.92 32.05 11.13
C ALA A 312 9.99 33.14 11.31
N ASP A 313 10.96 32.91 12.21
CA ASP A 313 12.07 33.84 12.42
C ASP A 313 12.98 33.97 11.20
N ARG A 314 13.22 32.86 10.50
CA ARG A 314 13.97 32.92 9.23
C ARG A 314 13.22 33.67 8.15
N LEU A 315 11.90 33.50 8.07
CA LEU A 315 11.04 34.28 7.17
C LEU A 315 11.03 35.77 7.53
N ARG A 316 11.00 36.12 8.81
CA ARG A 316 11.13 37.52 9.28
C ARG A 316 12.43 38.12 8.82
N LYS A 317 13.56 37.46 9.09
CA LYS A 317 14.89 37.92 8.67
C LYS A 317 15.01 38.09 7.14
N LEU A 318 14.52 37.12 6.37
CA LEU A 318 14.55 37.14 4.90
C LEU A 318 13.76 38.30 4.28
N ASN A 319 12.74 38.81 4.98
CA ASN A 319 11.81 39.82 4.50
C ASN A 319 11.92 41.14 5.25
N GLY A 320 12.86 41.30 6.18
CA GLY A 320 13.03 42.52 6.96
C GLY A 320 11.85 42.86 7.87
N PHE A 321 11.15 41.82 8.39
CA PHE A 321 10.01 42.03 9.29
C PHE A 321 10.49 42.19 10.74
N SER A 322 9.95 43.19 11.44
CA SER A 322 10.03 43.28 12.90
C SER A 322 9.01 42.35 13.57
N SER A 323 9.12 42.16 14.88
CA SER A 323 8.15 41.42 15.70
C SER A 323 6.70 41.93 15.58
N GLU A 324 6.53 43.22 15.28
CA GLU A 324 5.23 43.89 15.17
C GLU A 324 4.69 43.98 13.76
N SER A 325 5.45 43.48 12.76
CA SER A 325 5.06 43.55 11.35
C SER A 325 3.81 42.71 11.06
N LYS A 326 2.74 43.33 10.59
CA LYS A 326 1.50 42.65 10.17
C LYS A 326 1.70 41.98 8.80
N LEU A 327 1.32 40.69 8.74
CA LEU A 327 1.31 39.94 7.50
C LEU A 327 -0.03 40.21 6.77
N LEU A 328 0.03 40.88 5.62
CA LEU A 328 -1.14 41.22 4.83
C LEU A 328 -1.34 40.27 3.66
N ALA A 329 -2.58 39.86 3.40
CA ALA A 329 -2.93 39.07 2.24
C ALA A 329 -2.54 39.81 0.93
N GLY A 330 -2.04 39.08 -0.07
CA GLY A 330 -1.53 39.62 -1.33
C GLY A 330 -0.04 40.03 -1.29
N LYS A 331 0.58 40.11 -0.09
CA LYS A 331 2.01 40.44 0.02
C LYS A 331 2.87 39.27 -0.48
N LYS A 332 3.88 39.59 -1.31
CA LYS A 332 4.92 38.60 -1.71
C LYS A 332 5.93 38.48 -0.59
N LEU A 333 6.12 37.25 -0.12
CA LEU A 333 7.06 36.87 0.95
C LEU A 333 8.18 36.05 0.37
N LYS A 334 9.42 36.45 0.55
CA LYS A 334 10.60 35.67 0.18
C LYS A 334 10.73 34.49 1.14
N VAL A 335 10.68 33.26 0.62
CA VAL A 335 10.71 32.03 1.44
C VAL A 335 12.04 31.28 1.33
N ARG A 336 12.87 31.62 0.36
CA ARG A 336 14.24 31.11 0.18
C ARG A 336 15.17 32.22 -0.34
N GLN A 337 16.41 32.24 0.14
CA GLN A 337 17.44 33.19 -0.32
C GLN A 337 18.23 32.57 -1.48
N GLU A 338 18.74 33.41 -2.40
CA GLU A 338 19.77 33.01 -3.35
C GLU A 338 21.04 32.63 -2.60
N GLU A 339 21.61 31.45 -2.88
CA GLU A 339 22.97 31.12 -2.42
C GLU A 339 23.98 31.89 -3.29
N GLN A 340 24.66 32.86 -2.70
CA GLN A 340 25.80 33.49 -3.33
C GLN A 340 26.94 32.47 -3.36
N SER A 341 27.36 32.08 -4.57
CA SER A 341 28.57 31.31 -4.78
C SER A 341 29.76 32.14 -4.29
N ARG A 342 30.46 31.66 -3.28
CA ARG A 342 31.83 32.06 -3.00
C ARG A 342 32.80 31.13 -3.69
#